data_1ccd1458fc82704293938ab2df2789f5
#
_entry.id   1ccd1458fc82704293938ab2df2789f5
#
_cell.length_a   1.000
_cell.length_b   1.000
_cell.length_c   1.000
_cell.angle_alpha   90.00
_cell.angle_beta   90.00
_cell.angle_gamma   90.00
#
_symmetry.space_group_name_H-M   'P 1'
#
loop_
_entity.id
_entity.type
_entity.pdbx_description
1 polymer ?
#
loop_
_entity_poly.entity_id
_entity_poly.type
_entity_poly.pdbx_seq_one_letter_code
_entity_poly.pdbx_strand_id
1 'polypeptide(L)'
;YIDEATFRQIFHKFIYIECPDALEGLSDTLTIIDGATGIIAYCFCEDLVGTSFNLLASAKKSKDGKLKVGPRCSERYARVRFNDVKDYEFEPVSELDADLSEFDDVPDDIRDNLESADKKMTMLRELEMLDGGRNIELPDFVSVTVGKKGFLPEVVWVRTTDFGDNEFYGTLHNPPKQGFGLEAGQKVRYRAYDNEGEIMLILDSSMLN
;
A
#
# COMPACT_ATOMS: atom_id res chain seq x y z
N TYR A 1 8.31 -10.76 -3.99
CA TYR A 1 8.37 -10.21 -2.63
C TYR A 1 7.37 -9.08 -2.48
N ILE A 2 6.98 -8.74 -1.23
CA ILE A 2 5.99 -7.67 -0.97
C ILE A 2 6.52 -6.30 -1.38
N ASP A 3 7.80 -6.02 -1.25
CA ASP A 3 8.42 -4.76 -1.68
C ASP A 3 8.46 -4.57 -3.20
N GLU A 4 8.33 -5.65 -3.97
CA GLU A 4 8.23 -5.65 -5.43
C GLU A 4 6.78 -5.58 -5.94
N ALA A 5 5.80 -5.68 -5.04
CA ALA A 5 4.40 -5.64 -5.40
C ALA A 5 3.96 -4.24 -5.84
N THR A 6 3.00 -4.19 -6.74
CA THR A 6 2.25 -2.94 -6.98
C THR A 6 1.22 -2.73 -5.87
N PHE A 7 0.83 -1.47 -5.64
CA PHE A 7 -0.19 -1.16 -4.66
C PHE A 7 -1.48 -1.97 -4.86
N ARG A 8 -1.94 -2.13 -6.11
CA ARG A 8 -3.17 -2.89 -6.45
C ARG A 8 -3.06 -4.39 -6.27
N GLN A 9 -1.87 -4.94 -6.19
CA GLN A 9 -1.71 -6.37 -5.93
C GLN A 9 -2.00 -6.73 -4.47
N ILE A 10 -1.84 -5.79 -3.55
CA ILE A 10 -1.98 -6.04 -2.11
C ILE A 10 -3.13 -5.27 -1.46
N PHE A 11 -3.39 -4.02 -1.86
CA PHE A 11 -4.35 -3.13 -1.21
C PHE A 11 -5.78 -3.67 -1.24
N HIS A 12 -6.44 -3.70 -0.09
CA HIS A 12 -7.77 -4.26 0.15
C HIS A 12 -7.91 -5.73 -0.29
N LYS A 13 -6.84 -6.50 -0.12
CA LYS A 13 -6.85 -7.93 -0.45
C LYS A 13 -6.44 -8.80 0.73
N PHE A 14 -7.00 -9.99 0.75
CA PHE A 14 -6.46 -11.09 1.52
C PHE A 14 -5.22 -11.62 0.81
N ILE A 15 -4.12 -11.69 1.52
CA ILE A 15 -2.87 -12.22 1.01
C ILE A 15 -2.35 -13.34 1.89
N TYR A 16 -1.74 -14.32 1.28
CA TYR A 16 -0.91 -15.31 1.94
C TYR A 16 0.53 -14.81 1.93
N ILE A 17 1.17 -14.74 3.09
CA ILE A 17 2.59 -14.35 3.24
C ILE A 17 3.35 -15.59 3.67
N GLU A 18 4.32 -16.02 2.84
CA GLU A 18 5.17 -17.16 3.13
C GLU A 18 6.30 -16.74 4.07
N CYS A 19 6.17 -17.10 5.35
CA CYS A 19 7.09 -16.65 6.41
C CYS A 19 7.35 -17.76 7.46
N PRO A 20 7.83 -18.96 7.07
CA PRO A 20 8.00 -20.07 7.99
C PRO A 20 8.89 -19.73 9.19
N ASP A 21 9.91 -18.90 8.98
CA ASP A 21 10.88 -18.53 10.01
C ASP A 21 10.32 -17.53 11.03
N ALA A 22 9.25 -16.80 10.69
CA ALA A 22 8.61 -15.83 11.57
C ALA A 22 7.49 -16.42 12.45
N LEU A 23 6.99 -17.62 12.11
CA LEU A 23 5.82 -18.20 12.77
C LEU A 23 5.99 -18.43 14.28
N GLU A 24 7.20 -18.79 14.72
CA GLU A 24 7.48 -18.98 16.15
C GLU A 24 7.24 -17.68 16.94
N GLY A 25 7.68 -16.55 16.39
CA GLY A 25 7.49 -15.24 17.00
C GLY A 25 6.03 -14.74 17.00
N LEU A 26 5.15 -15.36 16.20
CA LEU A 26 3.73 -15.04 16.14
C LEU A 26 2.85 -15.95 17.00
N SER A 27 3.44 -16.92 17.72
CA SER A 27 2.70 -17.94 18.50
C SER A 27 1.89 -17.38 19.67
N ASP A 28 2.26 -16.21 20.19
CA ASP A 28 1.48 -15.50 21.22
C ASP A 28 0.22 -14.83 20.67
N THR A 29 0.21 -14.55 19.35
CA THR A 29 -0.87 -13.83 18.66
C THR A 29 -1.75 -14.79 17.84
N LEU A 30 -1.13 -15.74 17.14
CA LEU A 30 -1.80 -16.69 16.26
C LEU A 30 -1.71 -18.12 16.78
N THR A 31 -2.77 -18.89 16.64
CA THR A 31 -2.71 -20.34 16.76
C THR A 31 -1.98 -20.92 15.55
N ILE A 32 -0.74 -21.38 15.73
CA ILE A 32 0.07 -21.94 14.66
C ILE A 32 -0.34 -23.40 14.42
N ILE A 33 -0.90 -23.69 13.24
CA ILE A 33 -1.28 -25.08 12.86
C ILE A 33 -0.06 -25.92 12.48
N ASP A 34 -0.18 -27.23 12.62
CA ASP A 34 0.91 -28.16 12.30
C ASP A 34 1.34 -28.06 10.84
N GLY A 35 2.63 -27.81 10.63
CA GLY A 35 3.25 -27.64 9.35
C GLY A 35 2.84 -26.35 8.62
N ALA A 36 2.42 -25.30 9.35
CA ALA A 36 2.21 -23.97 8.78
C ALA A 36 3.46 -23.49 8.02
N THR A 37 3.23 -22.83 6.90
CA THR A 37 4.28 -22.27 6.03
C THR A 37 4.21 -20.75 5.95
N GLY A 38 3.15 -20.15 6.50
CA GLY A 38 2.95 -18.71 6.49
C GLY A 38 1.65 -18.31 7.19
N ILE A 39 1.19 -17.11 6.86
CA ILE A 39 0.03 -16.46 7.46
C ILE A 39 -0.94 -15.95 6.39
N ILE A 40 -2.20 -15.84 6.75
CA ILE A 40 -3.21 -15.06 6.02
C ILE A 40 -3.31 -13.70 6.70
N ALA A 41 -3.24 -12.64 5.90
CA ALA A 41 -3.42 -11.28 6.36
C ALA A 41 -4.33 -10.50 5.40
N TYR A 42 -4.98 -9.45 5.90
CA TYR A 42 -5.69 -8.47 5.08
C TYR A 42 -4.90 -7.18 5.02
N CYS A 43 -4.57 -6.75 3.80
CA CYS A 43 -3.80 -5.53 3.57
C CYS A 43 -4.69 -4.30 3.51
N PHE A 44 -4.32 -3.25 4.20
CA PHE A 44 -5.02 -1.96 4.24
C PHE A 44 -4.05 -0.80 4.42
N CYS A 45 -4.53 0.43 4.27
CA CYS A 45 -3.72 1.63 4.48
C CYS A 45 -4.21 2.39 5.72
N GLU A 46 -3.41 2.34 6.78
CA GLU A 46 -3.67 3.08 8.02
C GLU A 46 -3.22 4.54 7.88
N ASP A 47 -4.06 5.47 8.34
CA ASP A 47 -3.80 6.91 8.17
C ASP A 47 -2.50 7.32 8.88
N LEU A 48 -1.65 8.08 8.17
CA LEU A 48 -0.33 8.55 8.62
C LEU A 48 0.72 7.44 8.90
N VAL A 49 0.32 6.19 8.87
CA VAL A 49 1.21 5.04 9.14
C VAL A 49 1.59 4.33 7.85
N GLY A 50 0.66 4.24 6.90
CA GLY A 50 0.86 3.59 5.61
C GLY A 50 0.34 2.16 5.55
N THR A 51 0.94 1.37 4.67
CA THR A 51 0.54 -0.02 4.41
C THR A 51 0.74 -0.90 5.64
N SER A 52 -0.33 -1.54 6.04
CA SER A 52 -0.44 -2.40 7.22
C SER A 52 -1.17 -3.69 6.87
N PHE A 53 -0.91 -4.73 7.64
CA PHE A 53 -1.49 -6.06 7.42
C PHE A 53 -2.13 -6.53 8.71
N ASN A 54 -3.44 -6.75 8.71
CA ASN A 54 -4.15 -7.35 9.83
C ASN A 54 -3.98 -8.87 9.75
N LEU A 55 -3.36 -9.46 10.76
CA LEU A 55 -3.10 -10.89 10.86
C LEU A 55 -4.40 -11.63 11.15
N LEU A 56 -4.72 -12.64 10.36
CA LEU A 56 -5.99 -13.35 10.45
C LEU A 56 -5.83 -14.79 10.96
N ALA A 57 -4.91 -15.54 10.38
CA ALA A 57 -4.68 -16.93 10.74
C ALA A 57 -3.29 -17.38 10.28
N SER A 58 -2.75 -18.44 10.91
CA SER A 58 -1.66 -19.20 10.31
C SER A 58 -2.21 -20.06 9.14
N ALA A 59 -1.35 -20.36 8.16
CA ALA A 59 -1.77 -21.17 7.03
C ALA A 59 -0.66 -22.13 6.55
N LYS A 60 -1.10 -23.25 5.98
CA LYS A 60 -0.22 -24.21 5.31
C LYS A 60 -0.55 -24.25 3.83
N LYS A 61 0.40 -23.85 2.99
CA LYS A 61 0.29 -23.97 1.54
C LYS A 61 0.85 -25.30 1.09
N SER A 62 0.06 -26.05 0.33
CA SER A 62 0.48 -27.28 -0.33
C SER A 62 1.09 -26.98 -1.71
N LYS A 63 1.81 -27.96 -2.28
CA LYS A 63 2.49 -27.80 -3.57
C LYS A 63 1.53 -27.57 -4.76
N ASP A 64 0.27 -27.94 -4.62
CA ASP A 64 -0.80 -27.75 -5.60
C ASP A 64 -1.58 -26.43 -5.40
N GLY A 65 -1.10 -25.53 -4.55
CA GLY A 65 -1.68 -24.21 -4.31
C GLY A 65 -2.86 -24.20 -3.35
N LYS A 66 -3.21 -25.34 -2.72
CA LYS A 66 -4.26 -25.39 -1.74
C LYS A 66 -3.79 -24.86 -0.38
N LEU A 67 -4.58 -23.96 0.21
CA LEU A 67 -4.35 -23.45 1.55
C LEU A 67 -5.22 -24.18 2.59
N LYS A 68 -4.57 -24.70 3.62
CA LYS A 68 -5.23 -25.06 4.88
C LYS A 68 -5.10 -23.88 5.83
N VAL A 69 -6.20 -23.19 6.10
CA VAL A 69 -6.27 -22.04 7.00
C VAL A 69 -6.47 -22.52 8.44
N GLY A 70 -5.74 -21.91 9.36
CA GLY A 70 -5.85 -22.15 10.79
C GLY A 70 -7.03 -21.39 11.43
N PRO A 71 -7.23 -21.53 12.74
CA PRO A 71 -8.25 -20.77 13.46
C PRO A 71 -8.00 -19.26 13.32
N ARG A 72 -9.09 -18.49 13.30
CA ARG A 72 -9.04 -17.02 13.30
C ARG A 72 -8.26 -16.50 14.51
N CYS A 73 -7.44 -15.49 14.29
CA CYS A 73 -6.73 -14.76 15.33
C CYS A 73 -7.73 -14.25 16.38
N SER A 74 -7.45 -14.48 17.67
CA SER A 74 -8.30 -14.02 18.76
C SER A 74 -8.18 -12.51 19.00
N GLU A 75 -7.07 -11.91 18.61
CA GLU A 75 -6.87 -10.47 18.63
C GLU A 75 -7.42 -9.85 17.36
N ARG A 76 -8.47 -9.02 17.51
CA ARG A 76 -9.23 -8.45 16.38
C ARG A 76 -8.36 -7.64 15.42
N TYR A 77 -7.36 -6.94 15.96
CA TYR A 77 -6.50 -6.03 15.20
C TYR A 77 -5.02 -6.31 15.42
N ALA A 78 -4.64 -7.59 15.37
CA ALA A 78 -3.24 -7.98 15.35
C ALA A 78 -2.60 -7.48 14.06
N ARG A 79 -1.64 -6.56 14.15
CA ARG A 79 -1.10 -5.86 12.97
C ARG A 79 0.40 -5.98 12.87
N VAL A 80 0.87 -6.16 11.63
CA VAL A 80 2.26 -5.97 11.25
C VAL A 80 2.37 -4.84 10.22
N ARG A 81 3.50 -4.18 10.18
CA ARG A 81 3.77 -3.09 9.26
C ARG A 81 4.42 -3.59 7.99
N PHE A 82 4.38 -2.76 6.94
CA PHE A 82 5.04 -3.08 5.68
C PHE A 82 6.49 -3.55 5.88
N ASN A 83 7.26 -2.82 6.68
CA ASN A 83 8.67 -3.14 6.93
C ASN A 83 8.91 -4.46 7.67
N ASP A 84 7.92 -4.99 8.37
CA ASP A 84 8.03 -6.28 9.07
C ASP A 84 7.89 -7.46 8.10
N VAL A 85 7.27 -7.24 6.93
CA VAL A 85 6.90 -8.31 5.99
C VAL A 85 7.40 -8.10 4.57
N LYS A 86 7.99 -6.97 4.22
CA LYS A 86 8.38 -6.58 2.86
C LYS A 86 9.30 -7.58 2.15
N ASP A 87 10.14 -8.26 2.91
CA ASP A 87 11.15 -9.19 2.40
C ASP A 87 10.61 -10.64 2.25
N TYR A 88 9.30 -10.87 2.54
CA TYR A 88 8.66 -12.17 2.36
C TYR A 88 7.95 -12.28 1.01
N GLU A 89 7.85 -13.51 0.51
CA GLU A 89 7.03 -13.83 -0.65
C GLU A 89 5.54 -13.78 -0.28
N PHE A 90 4.71 -13.36 -1.21
CA PHE A 90 3.27 -13.30 -1.02
C PHE A 90 2.50 -13.78 -2.25
N GLU A 91 1.26 -14.18 -2.03
CA GLU A 91 0.28 -14.48 -3.08
C GLU A 91 -1.09 -13.92 -2.69
N PRO A 92 -1.83 -13.28 -3.62
CA PRO A 92 -3.23 -12.97 -3.38
C PRO A 92 -4.02 -14.26 -3.14
N VAL A 93 -4.81 -14.31 -2.05
CA VAL A 93 -5.55 -15.55 -1.73
C VAL A 93 -6.60 -15.86 -2.80
N SER A 94 -7.05 -14.87 -3.57
CA SER A 94 -7.94 -15.08 -4.72
C SER A 94 -7.34 -15.97 -5.83
N GLU A 95 -6.03 -16.17 -5.82
CA GLU A 95 -5.29 -17.03 -6.77
C GLU A 95 -5.04 -18.44 -6.20
N LEU A 96 -5.46 -18.70 -4.96
CA LEU A 96 -5.24 -19.93 -4.22
C LEU A 96 -6.58 -20.63 -3.91
N ASP A 97 -6.53 -21.94 -3.73
CA ASP A 97 -7.70 -22.72 -3.27
C ASP A 97 -7.82 -22.63 -1.74
N ALA A 98 -8.59 -21.65 -1.26
CA ALA A 98 -8.78 -21.36 0.15
C ALA A 98 -10.24 -21.00 0.47
N ASP A 99 -10.74 -21.47 1.62
CA ASP A 99 -12.00 -21.01 2.19
C ASP A 99 -11.72 -19.91 3.22
N LEU A 100 -12.16 -18.70 2.92
CA LEU A 100 -12.05 -17.51 3.77
C LEU A 100 -13.40 -17.01 4.29
N SER A 101 -14.47 -17.79 4.20
CA SER A 101 -15.82 -17.38 4.63
C SER A 101 -15.90 -16.91 6.10
N GLU A 102 -14.99 -17.41 6.95
CA GLU A 102 -14.87 -16.96 8.35
C GLU A 102 -14.37 -15.51 8.48
N PHE A 103 -13.83 -14.92 7.41
CA PHE A 103 -13.21 -13.58 7.39
C PHE A 103 -13.99 -12.56 6.54
N ASP A 104 -15.21 -12.89 6.09
CA ASP A 104 -16.03 -12.01 5.23
C ASP A 104 -16.32 -10.64 5.86
N ASP A 105 -16.31 -10.55 7.19
CA ASP A 105 -16.51 -9.31 7.95
C ASP A 105 -15.27 -8.38 7.99
N VAL A 106 -14.08 -8.92 7.71
CA VAL A 106 -12.81 -8.21 7.92
C VAL A 106 -12.68 -6.93 7.07
N PRO A 107 -13.02 -6.93 5.76
CA PRO A 107 -12.88 -5.72 4.94
C PRO A 107 -13.71 -4.54 5.46
N ASP A 108 -14.96 -4.79 5.87
CA ASP A 108 -15.84 -3.75 6.39
C ASP A 108 -15.37 -3.27 7.76
N ASP A 109 -14.98 -4.20 8.63
CA ASP A 109 -14.48 -3.89 9.96
C ASP A 109 -13.19 -3.03 9.93
N ILE A 110 -12.25 -3.36 9.06
CA ILE A 110 -11.00 -2.61 8.87
C ILE A 110 -11.29 -1.21 8.35
N ARG A 111 -12.16 -1.08 7.34
CA ARG A 111 -12.55 0.19 6.76
C ARG A 111 -13.20 1.11 7.80
N ASP A 112 -14.07 0.57 8.62
CA ASP A 112 -14.84 1.34 9.58
C ASP A 112 -14.03 1.77 10.81
N ASN A 113 -12.96 1.03 11.17
CA ASN A 113 -12.29 1.21 12.44
C ASN A 113 -10.80 1.56 12.35
N LEU A 114 -10.12 1.24 11.24
CA LEU A 114 -8.66 1.41 11.14
C LEU A 114 -8.22 2.30 9.97
N GLU A 115 -9.00 2.41 8.92
CA GLU A 115 -8.67 3.30 7.81
C GLU A 115 -9.09 4.74 8.08
N SER A 116 -8.66 5.64 7.21
CA SER A 116 -9.00 7.06 7.32
C SER A 116 -10.51 7.28 7.20
N ALA A 117 -11.07 8.03 8.13
CA ALA A 117 -12.44 8.53 8.04
C ALA A 117 -12.61 9.65 6.98
N ASP A 118 -11.51 10.15 6.41
CA ASP A 118 -11.54 11.16 5.35
C ASP A 118 -11.90 10.51 4.00
N LYS A 119 -13.12 10.76 3.56
CA LYS A 119 -13.63 10.25 2.28
C LYS A 119 -12.76 10.64 1.08
N LYS A 120 -12.11 11.81 1.11
CA LYS A 120 -11.21 12.22 0.03
C LYS A 120 -9.97 11.33 -0.02
N MET A 121 -9.39 10.98 1.12
CA MET A 121 -8.26 10.07 1.18
C MET A 121 -8.64 8.68 0.67
N THR A 122 -9.80 8.17 1.06
CA THR A 122 -10.31 6.89 0.55
C THR A 122 -10.46 6.93 -0.97
N MET A 123 -11.08 7.98 -1.51
CA MET A 123 -11.22 8.15 -2.96
C MET A 123 -9.87 8.29 -3.68
N LEU A 124 -8.91 9.02 -3.10
CA LEU A 124 -7.56 9.16 -3.67
C LEU A 124 -6.85 7.80 -3.77
N ARG A 125 -7.00 6.93 -2.76
CA ARG A 125 -6.41 5.58 -2.77
C ARG A 125 -7.02 4.69 -3.85
N GLU A 126 -8.27 4.95 -4.27
CA GLU A 126 -8.95 4.23 -5.35
C GLU A 126 -8.58 4.71 -6.76
N LEU A 127 -7.89 5.86 -6.91
CA LEU A 127 -7.52 6.40 -8.22
C LEU A 127 -6.33 5.66 -8.83
N GLU A 128 -6.59 4.79 -9.81
CA GLU A 128 -5.59 3.98 -10.51
C GLU A 128 -4.51 4.82 -11.22
N MET A 129 -4.86 6.03 -11.68
CA MET A 129 -3.90 6.92 -12.34
C MET A 129 -2.74 7.38 -11.44
N LEU A 130 -2.83 7.19 -10.14
CA LEU A 130 -1.75 7.49 -9.20
C LEU A 130 -0.85 6.27 -8.93
N ASP A 131 -1.27 5.06 -9.30
CA ASP A 131 -0.62 3.82 -8.86
C ASP A 131 0.83 3.69 -9.35
N GLY A 132 1.12 4.13 -10.57
CA GLY A 132 2.49 4.12 -11.12
C GLY A 132 3.47 5.02 -10.36
N GLY A 133 2.95 5.98 -9.60
CA GLY A 133 3.76 6.89 -8.77
C GLY A 133 3.71 6.60 -7.28
N ARG A 134 2.85 5.69 -6.80
CA ARG A 134 2.67 5.45 -5.38
C ARG A 134 3.90 4.83 -4.72
N ASN A 135 4.17 5.26 -3.52
CA ASN A 135 5.04 4.54 -2.61
C ASN A 135 4.24 3.40 -1.97
N ILE A 136 4.71 2.17 -2.06
CA ILE A 136 3.97 1.00 -1.57
C ILE A 136 3.89 0.97 -0.02
N GLU A 137 4.90 1.47 0.67
CA GLU A 137 4.92 1.59 2.14
C GLU A 137 4.00 2.73 2.60
N LEU A 138 4.03 3.86 1.90
CA LEU A 138 3.27 5.07 2.21
C LEU A 138 2.40 5.50 1.02
N PRO A 139 1.27 4.84 0.75
CA PRO A 139 0.51 4.99 -0.50
C PRO A 139 -0.06 6.39 -0.76
N ASP A 140 -0.16 7.23 0.26
CA ASP A 140 -0.58 8.63 0.14
C ASP A 140 0.54 9.52 -0.43
N PHE A 141 1.77 8.99 -0.52
CA PHE A 141 2.89 9.65 -1.18
C PHE A 141 3.04 9.13 -2.60
N VAL A 142 3.13 10.07 -3.53
CA VAL A 142 3.34 9.76 -4.95
C VAL A 142 4.60 10.45 -5.47
N SER A 143 5.29 9.78 -6.39
CA SER A 143 6.43 10.35 -7.10
C SER A 143 5.92 11.28 -8.22
N VAL A 144 6.37 12.52 -8.22
CA VAL A 144 5.96 13.54 -9.19
C VAL A 144 7.20 14.09 -9.88
N THR A 145 7.18 14.15 -11.21
CA THR A 145 8.27 14.74 -12.00
C THR A 145 8.18 16.25 -11.98
N VAL A 146 9.28 16.91 -11.64
CA VAL A 146 9.46 18.35 -11.78
C VAL A 146 10.42 18.65 -12.91
N GLY A 147 10.04 19.55 -13.81
CA GLY A 147 10.87 19.95 -14.94
C GLY A 147 10.75 21.44 -15.26
N LYS A 148 11.88 22.07 -15.57
CA LYS A 148 11.99 23.48 -15.96
C LYS A 148 13.03 23.61 -17.06
N LYS A 149 12.81 24.50 -18.02
CA LYS A 149 13.77 24.74 -19.09
C LYS A 149 15.14 25.10 -18.52
N GLY A 150 16.17 24.39 -18.96
CA GLY A 150 17.56 24.57 -18.48
C GLY A 150 17.95 23.71 -17.28
N PHE A 151 17.05 22.90 -16.75
CA PHE A 151 17.29 21.95 -15.69
C PHE A 151 17.02 20.52 -16.17
N LEU A 152 17.67 19.53 -15.58
CA LEU A 152 17.30 18.14 -15.76
C LEU A 152 16.01 17.85 -14.98
N PRO A 153 15.08 17.05 -15.51
CA PRO A 153 13.91 16.61 -14.72
C PRO A 153 14.35 15.87 -13.46
N GLU A 154 13.65 16.13 -12.36
CA GLU A 154 13.85 15.42 -11.10
C GLU A 154 12.52 14.84 -10.61
N VAL A 155 12.61 13.78 -9.80
CA VAL A 155 11.45 13.18 -9.14
C VAL A 155 11.43 13.62 -7.68
N VAL A 156 10.27 14.08 -7.24
CA VAL A 156 10.01 14.48 -5.85
C VAL A 156 8.83 13.69 -5.29
N TRP A 157 8.76 13.54 -3.98
CA TRP A 157 7.63 12.90 -3.30
C TRP A 157 6.63 13.96 -2.83
N VAL A 158 5.37 13.73 -3.16
CA VAL A 158 4.25 14.60 -2.75
C VAL A 158 3.26 13.76 -1.96
N ARG A 159 2.96 14.17 -0.73
CA ARG A 159 1.82 13.64 0.00
C ARG A 159 0.56 14.25 -0.58
N THR A 160 -0.20 13.45 -1.32
CA THR A 160 -1.44 13.88 -1.97
C THR A 160 -2.56 13.93 -0.95
N THR A 161 -3.33 15.02 -0.95
CA THR A 161 -4.39 15.24 0.04
C THR A 161 -5.71 15.69 -0.57
N ASP A 162 -5.71 16.06 -1.86
CA ASP A 162 -6.92 16.52 -2.55
C ASP A 162 -6.78 16.31 -4.06
N PHE A 163 -7.91 16.32 -4.77
CA PHE A 163 -7.97 16.20 -6.22
C PHE A 163 -9.17 16.97 -6.79
N GLY A 164 -9.08 17.34 -8.06
CA GLY A 164 -10.14 17.95 -8.85
C GLY A 164 -10.15 17.36 -10.26
N ASP A 165 -10.65 18.08 -11.23
CA ASP A 165 -10.72 17.64 -12.62
C ASP A 165 -9.31 17.52 -13.22
N ASN A 166 -8.73 16.31 -13.17
CA ASN A 166 -7.39 15.97 -13.64
C ASN A 166 -6.24 16.74 -12.96
N GLU A 167 -6.48 17.29 -11.78
CA GLU A 167 -5.48 17.97 -10.96
C GLU A 167 -5.42 17.34 -9.57
N PHE A 168 -4.21 17.24 -9.03
CA PHE A 168 -3.95 16.74 -7.71
C PHE A 168 -3.24 17.80 -6.87
N TYR A 169 -3.53 17.79 -5.59
CA TYR A 169 -2.98 18.75 -4.63
C TYR A 169 -2.36 18.00 -3.47
N GLY A 170 -1.21 18.49 -3.02
CA GLY A 170 -0.51 17.83 -1.93
C GLY A 170 0.55 18.72 -1.30
N THR A 171 1.35 18.10 -0.46
CA THR A 171 2.46 18.74 0.23
C THR A 171 3.76 18.08 -0.21
N LEU A 172 4.71 18.88 -0.67
CA LEU A 172 6.03 18.41 -1.06
C LEU A 172 6.76 17.84 0.16
N HIS A 173 7.21 16.59 0.05
CA HIS A 173 7.92 15.92 1.13
C HIS A 173 9.42 16.21 1.11
N ASN A 174 10.03 16.10 -0.06
CA ASN A 174 11.46 16.39 -0.25
C ASN A 174 11.65 17.42 -1.36
N PRO A 175 12.51 18.44 -1.16
CA PRO A 175 12.80 19.40 -2.21
C PRO A 175 13.65 18.74 -3.31
N PRO A 176 13.55 19.22 -4.56
CA PRO A 176 14.46 18.83 -5.62
C PRO A 176 15.89 19.31 -5.30
N LYS A 177 16.87 18.64 -5.87
CA LYS A 177 18.31 18.99 -5.67
C LYS A 177 18.72 20.25 -6.43
N GLN A 178 18.11 20.48 -7.60
CA GLN A 178 18.33 21.67 -8.41
C GLN A 178 17.45 22.84 -7.95
N GLY A 179 17.83 24.07 -8.31
CA GLY A 179 17.16 25.30 -7.89
C GLY A 179 15.82 25.57 -8.57
N PHE A 180 14.83 24.68 -8.39
CA PHE A 180 13.47 24.88 -8.91
C PHE A 180 12.65 25.90 -8.10
N GLY A 181 13.13 26.36 -6.95
CA GLY A 181 12.40 27.27 -6.09
C GLY A 181 11.34 26.59 -5.23
N LEU A 182 11.48 25.28 -5.00
CA LEU A 182 10.55 24.47 -4.21
C LEU A 182 11.18 24.07 -2.89
N GLU A 183 10.37 24.07 -1.81
CA GLU A 183 10.80 23.73 -0.46
C GLU A 183 9.94 22.61 0.12
N ALA A 184 10.52 21.80 1.02
CA ALA A 184 9.77 20.79 1.75
C ALA A 184 8.63 21.45 2.55
N GLY A 185 7.46 20.80 2.60
CA GLY A 185 6.27 21.34 3.24
C GLY A 185 5.45 22.30 2.38
N GLN A 186 5.96 22.70 1.21
CA GLN A 186 5.23 23.57 0.28
C GLN A 186 4.01 22.85 -0.29
N LYS A 187 2.88 23.58 -0.40
CA LYS A 187 1.71 23.11 -1.12
C LYS A 187 1.99 23.16 -2.62
N VAL A 188 1.73 22.05 -3.28
CA VAL A 188 1.98 21.88 -4.72
C VAL A 188 0.76 21.33 -5.43
N ARG A 189 0.71 21.59 -6.74
CA ARG A 189 -0.27 21.04 -7.67
C ARG A 189 0.45 20.28 -8.77
N TYR A 190 -0.11 19.16 -9.18
CA TYR A 190 0.41 18.35 -10.27
C TYR A 190 -0.74 17.70 -11.08
N ARG A 191 -0.43 17.17 -12.25
CA ARG A 191 -1.39 16.53 -13.15
C ARG A 191 -0.88 15.19 -13.63
N ALA A 192 -1.83 14.30 -13.96
CA ALA A 192 -1.55 13.06 -14.64
C ALA A 192 -1.61 13.28 -16.16
N TYR A 193 -0.61 12.77 -16.85
CA TYR A 193 -0.51 12.76 -18.31
C TYR A 193 -0.35 11.33 -18.78
N ASP A 194 -1.20 10.94 -19.73
CA ASP A 194 -1.03 9.66 -20.42
C ASP A 194 -0.01 9.85 -21.55
N ASN A 195 1.09 9.11 -21.46
CA ASN A 195 2.12 9.06 -22.49
C ASN A 195 2.18 7.63 -23.04
N GLU A 196 1.39 7.36 -24.09
CA GLU A 196 1.33 6.06 -24.76
C GLU A 196 0.98 4.88 -23.83
N GLY A 197 0.09 5.12 -22.85
CA GLY A 197 -0.35 4.13 -21.86
C GLY A 197 0.45 4.11 -20.56
N GLU A 198 1.51 4.94 -20.47
CA GLU A 198 2.22 5.17 -19.21
C GLU A 198 1.77 6.50 -18.59
N ILE A 199 1.23 6.42 -17.38
CA ILE A 199 0.79 7.62 -16.66
C ILE A 199 1.99 8.30 -15.99
N MET A 200 2.24 9.53 -16.39
CA MET A 200 3.26 10.41 -15.81
C MET A 200 2.61 11.47 -14.92
N LEU A 201 3.07 11.59 -13.67
CA LEU A 201 2.64 12.65 -12.77
C LEU A 201 3.63 13.82 -12.88
N ILE A 202 3.15 15.00 -13.31
CA ILE A 202 4.01 16.16 -13.60
C ILE A 202 3.55 17.36 -12.78
N LEU A 203 4.49 17.98 -12.07
CA LEU A 203 4.24 19.17 -11.28
C LEU A 203 3.89 20.37 -12.18
N ASP A 204 2.90 21.16 -11.78
CA ASP A 204 2.49 22.34 -12.54
C ASP A 204 3.62 23.38 -12.59
N SER A 205 4.01 23.77 -13.79
CA SER A 205 5.11 24.70 -14.02
C SER A 205 4.88 26.10 -13.41
N SER A 206 3.62 26.48 -13.14
CA SER A 206 3.31 27.74 -12.44
C SER A 206 3.77 27.76 -10.99
N MET A 207 4.11 26.62 -10.43
CA MET A 207 4.66 26.47 -9.07
C MET A 207 6.17 26.72 -9.00
N LEU A 208 6.84 26.85 -10.17
CA LEU A 208 8.30 26.98 -10.26
C LEU A 208 8.71 28.46 -10.35
N ASN A 209 9.59 28.91 -9.47
CA ASN A 209 10.12 30.28 -9.47
C ASN A 209 11.34 30.43 -10.40
#